data_db10f9029b213cbc7a6319923c905ccc
#
_entry.id   db10f9029b213cbc7a6319923c905ccc
#
_cell.length_a   1.000
_cell.length_b   1.000
_cell.length_c   1.000
_cell.angle_alpha   90.00
_cell.angle_beta   90.00
_cell.angle_gamma   90.00
#
_symmetry.space_group_name_H-M   'P 1'
#
loop_
_entity.id
_entity.type
_entity.pdbx_description
1 polymer ?
#
loop_
_entity_poly.entity_id
_entity_poly.type
_entity_poly.pdbx_seq_one_letter_code
_entity_poly.pdbx_strand_id
1 'polypeptide(L)'
;MAGRGYLEDVSPILDERIMVLKNGRWQMMDEPIHSDRSVAGVGPAASFAKLWLDDHPNESIGLIPCADGGTSIDDWNPEGVLARHAITEAQFAQETSEMIGILWHQGESDSLNQQYQTYASKLSGLIDHFRTTLNIHEVPFVLG
;
A
#
# COMPACT_ATOMS: atom_id res chain seq x y z
N MET A 1 5.41 -2.79 3.21
CA MET A 1 5.32 -2.92 1.73
C MET A 1 6.28 -1.99 0.96
N ALA A 2 6.92 -1.01 1.60
CA ALA A 2 7.94 -0.21 0.92
C ALA A 2 9.07 -1.10 0.39
N GLY A 3 9.33 -1.07 -0.92
CA GLY A 3 10.29 -1.93 -1.57
C GLY A 3 11.75 -1.58 -1.22
N ARG A 4 12.59 -2.60 -1.15
CA ARG A 4 14.04 -2.48 -0.88
C ARG A 4 14.89 -3.35 -1.81
N GLY A 5 14.27 -4.02 -2.78
CA GLY A 5 15.00 -4.79 -3.80
C GLY A 5 15.79 -3.88 -4.75
N TYR A 6 16.90 -4.38 -5.28
CA TYR A 6 17.70 -3.63 -6.26
C TYR A 6 17.00 -3.62 -7.63
N LEU A 7 16.95 -2.45 -8.26
CA LEU A 7 16.31 -2.28 -9.57
C LEU A 7 17.03 -3.08 -10.67
N GLU A 8 18.34 -3.23 -10.56
CA GLU A 8 19.16 -3.98 -11.52
C GLU A 8 18.98 -5.50 -11.46
N ASP A 9 18.40 -6.01 -10.37
CA ASP A 9 18.22 -7.47 -10.17
C ASP A 9 16.92 -7.99 -10.81
N VAL A 10 16.04 -7.11 -11.30
CA VAL A 10 14.75 -7.49 -11.85
C VAL A 10 14.50 -6.85 -13.22
N SER A 11 13.76 -7.55 -14.06
CA SER A 11 13.25 -6.95 -15.29
C SER A 11 12.11 -5.98 -14.97
N PRO A 12 12.11 -4.78 -15.54
CA PRO A 12 11.02 -3.83 -15.33
C PRO A 12 9.67 -4.41 -15.78
N ILE A 13 8.64 -4.18 -14.98
CA ILE A 13 7.24 -4.47 -15.36
C ILE A 13 6.70 -3.22 -16.05
N LEU A 14 6.55 -3.30 -17.38
CA LEU A 14 6.04 -2.21 -18.20
C LEU A 14 4.68 -2.63 -18.77
N ASP A 15 3.60 -2.14 -18.18
CA ASP A 15 2.23 -2.37 -18.65
C ASP A 15 1.44 -1.07 -18.45
N GLU A 16 0.91 -0.50 -19.53
CA GLU A 16 0.17 0.77 -19.50
C GLU A 16 -1.13 0.71 -18.67
N ARG A 17 -1.61 -0.50 -18.35
CA ARG A 17 -2.76 -0.73 -17.49
C ARG A 17 -2.43 -0.69 -16.00
N ILE A 18 -1.13 -0.67 -15.64
CA ILE A 18 -0.69 -0.52 -14.25
C ILE A 18 -0.35 0.95 -14.00
N MET A 19 -1.16 1.59 -13.19
CA MET A 19 -1.00 2.99 -12.84
C MET A 19 -0.53 3.14 -11.39
N VAL A 20 0.13 4.24 -11.09
CA VAL A 20 0.50 4.62 -9.73
C VAL A 20 0.04 6.04 -9.46
N LEU A 21 -0.52 6.27 -8.28
CA LEU A 21 -0.88 7.61 -7.82
C LEU A 21 0.38 8.31 -7.27
N LYS A 22 0.85 9.33 -7.94
CA LYS A 22 1.99 10.17 -7.51
C LYS A 22 1.65 11.64 -7.68
N ASN A 23 1.82 12.43 -6.64
CA ASN A 23 1.59 13.89 -6.67
C ASN A 23 0.17 14.26 -7.19
N GLY A 24 -0.85 13.55 -6.73
CA GLY A 24 -2.24 13.78 -7.13
C GLY A 24 -2.54 13.45 -8.59
N ARG A 25 -1.79 12.58 -9.22
CA ARG A 25 -2.00 12.15 -10.63
C ARG A 25 -1.78 10.67 -10.80
N TRP A 26 -2.63 10.03 -11.59
CA TRP A 26 -2.38 8.71 -12.12
C TRP A 26 -1.31 8.77 -13.22
N GLN A 27 -0.28 7.97 -13.09
CA GLN A 27 0.84 7.87 -14.01
C GLN A 27 1.10 6.39 -14.30
N MET A 28 1.67 6.07 -15.45
CA MET A 28 2.15 4.71 -15.71
C MET A 28 3.15 4.32 -14.61
N MET A 29 2.97 3.13 -14.06
CA MET A 29 3.79 2.63 -12.96
C MET A 29 5.24 2.40 -13.40
N ASP A 30 6.16 2.88 -12.60
CA ASP A 30 7.59 2.56 -12.64
C ASP A 30 8.12 2.35 -11.22
N GLU A 31 9.11 1.49 -11.08
CA GLU A 31 9.79 1.26 -9.79
C GLU A 31 10.92 2.30 -9.58
N PRO A 32 11.20 2.75 -8.37
CA PRO A 32 10.46 2.42 -7.15
C PRO A 32 9.13 3.17 -7.07
N ILE A 33 8.07 2.48 -6.68
CA ILE A 33 6.75 3.11 -6.52
C ILE A 33 6.66 3.96 -5.25
N HIS A 34 7.42 3.63 -4.22
CA HIS A 34 7.52 4.40 -2.97
C HIS A 34 8.71 5.36 -3.00
N SER A 35 8.58 6.48 -2.32
CA SER A 35 9.62 7.50 -2.15
C SER A 35 9.88 7.82 -0.67
N ASP A 36 9.55 6.88 0.21
CA ASP A 36 9.66 7.02 1.67
C ASP A 36 11.11 7.19 2.15
N ARG A 37 12.06 6.57 1.47
CA ARG A 37 13.48 6.59 1.80
C ARG A 37 14.34 6.68 0.55
N SER A 38 15.57 7.19 0.68
CA SER A 38 16.56 7.25 -0.41
C SER A 38 17.01 5.87 -0.92
N VAL A 39 16.75 4.81 -0.14
CA VAL A 39 17.02 3.42 -0.48
C VAL A 39 15.76 2.69 -0.98
N ALA A 40 14.74 3.42 -1.38
CA ALA A 40 13.55 2.83 -1.98
C ALA A 40 13.94 2.06 -3.27
N GLY A 41 13.34 0.90 -3.44
CA GLY A 41 13.63 0.00 -4.56
C GLY A 41 12.40 -0.86 -4.89
N VAL A 42 12.65 -2.00 -5.52
CA VAL A 42 11.60 -2.93 -5.94
C VAL A 42 10.83 -3.48 -4.75
N GLY A 43 9.51 -3.48 -4.87
CA GLY A 43 8.58 -4.04 -3.89
C GLY A 43 7.58 -5.01 -4.51
N PRO A 44 6.72 -5.66 -3.71
CA PRO A 44 5.81 -6.69 -4.20
C PRO A 44 4.60 -6.13 -4.99
N ALA A 45 4.34 -4.83 -4.92
CA ALA A 45 3.10 -4.26 -5.47
C ALA A 45 3.03 -4.32 -7.00
N ALA A 46 4.14 -4.11 -7.70
CA ALA A 46 4.18 -4.21 -9.16
C ALA A 46 3.90 -5.65 -9.65
N SER A 47 4.51 -6.64 -9.00
CA SER A 47 4.26 -8.06 -9.30
C SER A 47 2.82 -8.47 -8.97
N PHE A 48 2.27 -7.96 -7.86
CA PHE A 48 0.86 -8.17 -7.53
C PHE A 48 -0.05 -7.61 -8.63
N ALA A 49 0.17 -6.36 -9.04
CA ALA A 49 -0.64 -5.72 -10.07
C ALA A 49 -0.60 -6.48 -11.40
N LYS A 50 0.59 -6.96 -11.79
CA LYS A 50 0.75 -7.77 -12.99
C LYS A 50 -0.06 -9.08 -12.92
N LEU A 51 0.06 -9.82 -11.83
CA LEU A 51 -0.68 -11.07 -11.63
C LEU A 51 -2.20 -10.84 -11.58
N TRP A 52 -2.63 -9.75 -10.96
CA TRP A 52 -4.05 -9.39 -10.93
C TRP A 52 -4.59 -9.15 -12.35
N LEU A 53 -3.84 -8.47 -13.21
CA LEU A 53 -4.23 -8.21 -14.60
C LEU A 53 -4.25 -9.48 -15.48
N ASP A 54 -3.52 -10.51 -15.12
CA ASP A 54 -3.58 -11.80 -15.84
C ASP A 54 -4.98 -12.44 -15.70
N ASP A 55 -5.63 -12.25 -14.55
CA ASP A 55 -7.02 -12.69 -14.31
C ASP A 55 -8.06 -11.65 -14.76
N HIS A 56 -7.64 -10.40 -15.00
CA HIS A 56 -8.51 -9.27 -15.38
C HIS A 56 -8.01 -8.56 -16.65
N PRO A 57 -7.99 -9.24 -17.81
CA PRO A 57 -7.27 -8.77 -19.01
C PRO A 57 -7.82 -7.49 -19.63
N ASN A 58 -9.06 -7.11 -19.34
CA ASN A 58 -9.73 -5.93 -19.90
C ASN A 58 -9.78 -4.74 -18.91
N GLU A 59 -9.10 -4.86 -17.78
CA GLU A 59 -9.13 -3.85 -16.73
C GLU A 59 -7.77 -3.13 -16.60
N SER A 60 -7.76 -2.08 -15.82
CA SER A 60 -6.54 -1.39 -15.37
C SER A 60 -6.53 -1.38 -13.85
N ILE A 61 -5.34 -1.40 -13.27
CA ILE A 61 -5.15 -1.35 -11.82
C ILE A 61 -4.33 -0.13 -11.41
N GLY A 62 -4.80 0.58 -10.38
CA GLY A 62 -4.11 1.70 -9.78
C GLY A 62 -3.49 1.34 -8.43
N LEU A 63 -2.23 1.65 -8.23
CA LEU A 63 -1.51 1.48 -6.99
C LEU A 63 -1.42 2.82 -6.24
N ILE A 64 -1.73 2.81 -4.94
CA ILE A 64 -1.64 3.98 -4.05
C ILE A 64 -0.53 3.70 -3.03
N PRO A 65 0.70 4.15 -3.28
CA PRO A 65 1.86 3.85 -2.43
C PRO A 65 1.89 4.74 -1.19
N CYS A 66 1.48 4.20 -0.05
CA CYS A 66 1.47 4.91 1.23
C CYS A 66 2.41 4.31 2.29
N ALA A 67 3.19 3.27 1.95
CA ALA A 67 4.07 2.64 2.94
C ALA A 67 5.25 3.53 3.32
N ASP A 68 5.61 3.55 4.61
CA ASP A 68 6.82 4.16 5.15
C ASP A 68 7.63 3.06 5.87
N GLY A 69 8.84 2.79 5.38
CA GLY A 69 9.68 1.70 5.87
C GLY A 69 10.26 1.96 7.26
N GLY A 70 10.23 0.92 8.11
CA GLY A 70 10.77 0.95 9.48
C GLY A 70 9.82 1.54 10.52
N THR A 71 8.56 1.76 10.19
CA THR A 71 7.53 2.23 11.11
C THR A 71 6.96 1.09 11.97
N SER A 72 6.50 1.41 13.17
CA SER A 72 5.73 0.53 14.06
C SER A 72 4.23 0.67 13.82
N ILE A 73 3.43 -0.22 14.40
CA ILE A 73 1.96 -0.09 14.35
C ILE A 73 1.47 1.19 15.07
N ASP A 74 2.23 1.71 16.04
CA ASP A 74 1.90 2.95 16.74
C ASP A 74 2.04 4.19 15.85
N ASP A 75 2.94 4.16 14.87
CA ASP A 75 3.06 5.23 13.87
C ASP A 75 1.85 5.27 12.91
N TRP A 76 1.13 4.15 12.82
CA TRP A 76 -0.09 3.97 12.01
C TRP A 76 -1.39 4.13 12.82
N ASN A 77 -1.33 4.71 14.01
CA ASN A 77 -2.56 4.97 14.76
C ASN A 77 -3.56 5.78 13.89
N PRO A 78 -4.88 5.59 14.08
CA PRO A 78 -5.92 6.19 13.24
C PRO A 78 -5.81 7.71 13.05
N GLU A 79 -5.42 8.42 14.12
CA GLU A 79 -5.24 9.88 14.10
C GLU A 79 -3.82 10.32 13.67
N GLY A 80 -2.95 9.36 13.39
CA GLY A 80 -1.56 9.59 13.01
C GLY A 80 -1.41 10.11 11.58
N VAL A 81 -0.24 10.66 11.30
CA VAL A 81 0.06 11.26 9.98
C VAL A 81 -0.01 10.22 8.88
N LEU A 82 0.50 8.99 9.11
CA LEU A 82 0.56 7.95 8.08
C LEU A 82 -0.83 7.44 7.71
N ALA A 83 -1.69 7.15 8.70
CA ALA A 83 -3.05 6.69 8.46
C ALA A 83 -3.89 7.78 7.74
N ARG A 84 -3.79 9.02 8.20
CA ARG A 84 -4.49 10.15 7.56
C ARG A 84 -4.00 10.39 6.13
N HIS A 85 -2.70 10.30 5.88
CA HIS A 85 -2.15 10.40 4.53
C HIS A 85 -2.72 9.31 3.62
N ALA A 86 -2.67 8.05 4.06
CA ALA A 86 -3.20 6.94 3.28
C ALA A 86 -4.71 7.09 2.99
N ILE A 87 -5.50 7.55 3.96
CA ILE A 87 -6.92 7.84 3.78
C ILE A 87 -7.12 8.96 2.76
N THR A 88 -6.36 10.04 2.85
CA THR A 88 -6.47 11.18 1.91
C THR A 88 -6.18 10.75 0.48
N GLU A 89 -5.09 9.99 0.26
CA GLU A 89 -4.74 9.47 -1.07
C GLU A 89 -5.81 8.50 -1.60
N ALA A 90 -6.34 7.62 -0.73
CA ALA A 90 -7.41 6.70 -1.10
C ALA A 90 -8.72 7.43 -1.46
N GLN A 91 -9.13 8.43 -0.67
CA GLN A 91 -10.31 9.26 -0.96
C GLN A 91 -10.17 10.01 -2.29
N PHE A 92 -8.98 10.56 -2.55
CA PHE A 92 -8.69 11.20 -3.83
C PHE A 92 -8.80 10.19 -4.99
N ALA A 93 -8.25 9.00 -4.83
CA ALA A 93 -8.36 7.94 -5.83
C ALA A 93 -9.82 7.51 -6.08
N GLN A 94 -10.64 7.44 -5.03
CA GLN A 94 -12.06 7.06 -5.13
C GLN A 94 -12.92 8.05 -5.96
N GLU A 95 -12.42 9.26 -6.25
CA GLU A 95 -13.12 10.19 -7.15
C GLU A 95 -13.19 9.67 -8.59
N THR A 96 -12.25 8.80 -9.00
CA THR A 96 -12.12 8.31 -10.38
C THR A 96 -11.95 6.80 -10.51
N SER A 97 -11.89 6.07 -9.39
CA SER A 97 -11.65 4.62 -9.37
C SER A 97 -12.36 3.95 -8.21
N GLU A 98 -12.41 2.63 -8.21
CA GLU A 98 -12.96 1.81 -7.15
C GLU A 98 -11.83 1.15 -6.36
N MET A 99 -11.97 1.16 -5.02
CA MET A 99 -11.03 0.45 -4.12
C MET A 99 -11.33 -1.04 -4.15
N ILE A 100 -10.36 -1.84 -4.59
CA ILE A 100 -10.49 -3.30 -4.70
C ILE A 100 -9.70 -4.08 -3.65
N GLY A 101 -8.82 -3.44 -2.90
CA GLY A 101 -8.04 -4.09 -1.85
C GLY A 101 -7.09 -3.16 -1.13
N ILE A 102 -6.68 -3.56 0.06
CA ILE A 102 -5.57 -2.97 0.79
C ILE A 102 -4.53 -4.06 1.03
N LEU A 103 -3.29 -3.80 0.63
CA LEU A 103 -2.16 -4.69 0.88
C LEU A 103 -1.37 -4.16 2.07
N TRP A 104 -1.27 -4.95 3.12
CA TRP A 104 -0.56 -4.60 4.34
C TRP A 104 0.60 -5.55 4.61
N HIS A 105 1.80 -5.02 4.71
CA HIS A 105 2.97 -5.76 5.17
C HIS A 105 3.77 -4.84 6.09
N GLN A 106 3.64 -5.04 7.37
CA GLN A 106 4.28 -4.26 8.45
C GLN A 106 4.28 -5.11 9.73
N GLY A 107 5.20 -4.88 10.65
CA GLY A 107 5.26 -5.57 11.93
C GLY A 107 6.67 -5.89 12.40
N GLU A 108 7.68 -5.71 11.53
CA GLU A 108 9.07 -6.03 11.85
C GLU A 108 9.56 -5.22 13.07
N SER A 109 9.23 -3.93 13.11
CA SER A 109 9.57 -3.06 14.25
C SER A 109 8.84 -3.45 15.53
N ASP A 110 7.64 -4.05 15.41
CA ASP A 110 6.80 -4.45 16.55
C ASP A 110 7.18 -5.82 17.11
N SER A 111 8.04 -6.57 16.43
CA SER A 111 8.54 -7.87 16.91
C SER A 111 9.45 -7.75 18.14
N LEU A 112 9.96 -6.55 18.42
CA LEU A 112 10.85 -6.25 19.52
C LEU A 112 10.10 -5.72 20.74
N ASN A 113 10.74 -5.80 21.94
CA ASN A 113 10.30 -5.16 23.17
C ASN A 113 8.85 -5.47 23.60
N GLN A 114 8.33 -6.66 23.28
CA GLN A 114 6.97 -7.12 23.60
C GLN A 114 5.84 -6.31 22.94
N GLN A 115 6.12 -5.46 21.95
CA GLN A 115 5.13 -4.67 21.22
C GLN A 115 4.16 -5.57 20.44
N TYR A 116 4.61 -6.78 20.05
CA TYR A 116 3.75 -7.79 19.39
C TYR A 116 2.51 -8.16 20.21
N GLN A 117 2.53 -8.01 21.53
CA GLN A 117 1.39 -8.38 22.40
C GLN A 117 0.13 -7.54 22.13
N THR A 118 0.30 -6.30 21.69
CA THR A 118 -0.81 -5.39 21.38
C THR A 118 -1.01 -5.18 19.88
N TYR A 119 -0.14 -5.75 19.05
CA TYR A 119 -0.14 -5.54 17.60
C TYR A 119 -1.49 -5.91 16.96
N ALA A 120 -2.01 -7.11 17.23
CA ALA A 120 -3.25 -7.57 16.62
C ALA A 120 -4.45 -6.67 16.96
N SER A 121 -4.57 -6.17 18.20
CA SER A 121 -5.66 -5.27 18.59
C SER A 121 -5.53 -3.89 17.94
N LYS A 122 -4.31 -3.36 17.82
CA LYS A 122 -4.04 -2.08 17.16
C LYS A 122 -4.31 -2.18 15.65
N LEU A 123 -3.85 -3.25 15.02
CA LEU A 123 -4.10 -3.48 13.60
C LEU A 123 -5.60 -3.65 13.32
N SER A 124 -6.34 -4.39 14.15
CA SER A 124 -7.80 -4.47 14.01
C SER A 124 -8.47 -3.11 14.07
N GLY A 125 -8.08 -2.26 15.03
CA GLY A 125 -8.60 -0.89 15.12
C GLY A 125 -8.27 -0.03 13.89
N LEU A 126 -7.07 -0.19 13.33
CA LEU A 126 -6.68 0.49 12.10
C LEU A 126 -7.49 0.01 10.89
N ILE A 127 -7.71 -1.29 10.75
CA ILE A 127 -8.53 -1.88 9.69
C ILE A 127 -9.96 -1.34 9.77
N ASP A 128 -10.55 -1.34 10.97
CA ASP A 128 -11.91 -0.81 11.18
C ASP A 128 -11.98 0.69 10.84
N HIS A 129 -10.95 1.43 11.19
CA HIS A 129 -10.86 2.86 10.85
C HIS A 129 -10.81 3.09 9.33
N PHE A 130 -9.97 2.36 8.59
CA PHE A 130 -9.91 2.43 7.13
C PHE A 130 -11.27 2.07 6.50
N ARG A 131 -11.86 0.95 6.91
CA ARG A 131 -13.14 0.47 6.39
C ARG A 131 -14.26 1.49 6.59
N THR A 132 -14.34 2.06 7.78
CA THR A 132 -15.39 3.05 8.12
C THR A 132 -15.15 4.35 7.37
N THR A 133 -13.92 4.88 7.38
CA THR A 133 -13.63 6.21 6.83
C THR A 133 -13.70 6.23 5.30
N LEU A 134 -13.30 5.13 4.65
CA LEU A 134 -13.32 5.00 3.19
C LEU A 134 -14.61 4.37 2.66
N ASN A 135 -15.52 3.93 3.55
CA ASN A 135 -16.74 3.20 3.21
C ASN A 135 -16.49 1.93 2.36
N ILE A 136 -15.51 1.12 2.78
CA ILE A 136 -15.04 -0.08 2.06
C ILE A 136 -15.19 -1.35 2.90
N HIS A 137 -16.34 -1.58 3.51
CA HIS A 137 -16.55 -2.66 4.49
C HIS A 137 -16.27 -4.06 3.96
N GLU A 138 -16.56 -4.31 2.68
CA GLU A 138 -16.40 -5.62 2.04
C GLU A 138 -15.07 -5.77 1.27
N VAL A 139 -14.27 -4.71 1.20
CA VAL A 139 -13.00 -4.73 0.46
C VAL A 139 -11.95 -5.58 1.21
N PRO A 140 -11.25 -6.50 0.53
CA PRO A 140 -10.20 -7.31 1.15
C PRO A 140 -9.09 -6.46 1.77
N PHE A 141 -8.68 -6.83 3.00
CA PHE A 141 -7.47 -6.33 3.64
C PHE A 141 -6.50 -7.50 3.77
N VAL A 142 -5.49 -7.51 2.91
CA VAL A 142 -4.55 -8.64 2.77
C VAL A 142 -3.31 -8.37 3.61
N LEU A 143 -3.04 -9.28 4.54
CA LEU A 143 -1.90 -9.24 5.44
C LEU A 143 -0.78 -10.14 4.93
N GLY A 144 0.47 -9.65 4.92
CA GLY A 144 1.68 -10.38 4.58
C GLY A 144 2.74 -10.31 5.67
#